data_bc194e89ad52ddc607eb1c637ae3a2d1
#
_entry.id   bc194e89ad52ddc607eb1c637ae3a2d1
#
_cell.length_a   1.000
_cell.length_b   1.000
_cell.length_c   1.000
_cell.angle_alpha   90.00
_cell.angle_beta   90.00
_cell.angle_gamma   90.00
#
_symmetry.space_group_name_H-M   'P 1'
#
loop_
_entity.id
_entity.type
_entity.pdbx_description
1 polymer ?
#
loop_
_entity_poly.entity_id
_entity_poly.type
_entity_poly.pdbx_seq_one_letter_code
_entity_poly.pdbx_strand_id
1 'polypeptide(L)'
;VPRTVADLQQKHRAYQEIAQSNSGMLGRTPDFLNTGMAVLAERAAFLGQNQYTDFAANARNYAKEVKANDIFISHALQNPQLNRQKAINAIPSGYAGVHTIERNQDGIFVSGAKMVNTMAPIADDLLIFNPPELLLENGDSSYAVAFATPLNNPGVKIICRKLLDHPTASITDYPLSNALDEIDAYIVFDHAFIPWSKVFVENNVEMSNRFFIDSGMFSHTSHQDEVRGITKLELATSLALRIAHILGLDGFLGVQEKLGRLTANLELIKGTITRSEDNGHLDEFGIYTPNLQALQAVRSTLPEYYDEALRVTQHLAAGSMVGVPSFAEFDGDNATILNQALTTDRATAKTRTRLLNLAFDLTSSGFGQRQLMYEYYHGGDPMRIRAQHYQRADLQAGNQMIDRLLSADNANTHE
;
A
#
# COMPACT_ATOMS: atom_id res chain seq x y z
N VAL A 1 17.10 4.94 10.22
CA VAL A 1 17.01 5.47 8.85
C VAL A 1 18.25 5.10 8.05
N PRO A 2 18.17 4.86 6.74
CA PRO A 2 19.33 4.54 5.91
C PRO A 2 20.23 5.78 5.75
N ARG A 3 21.56 5.54 5.74
CA ARG A 3 22.59 6.58 5.52
C ARG A 3 23.36 6.32 4.22
N THR A 4 23.26 5.09 3.70
CA THR A 4 23.92 4.64 2.48
C THR A 4 22.96 3.82 1.62
N VAL A 5 23.35 3.56 0.36
CA VAL A 5 22.63 2.61 -0.50
C VAL A 5 22.58 1.22 0.15
N ALA A 6 23.66 0.78 0.79
CA ALA A 6 23.71 -0.53 1.46
C ALA A 6 22.70 -0.64 2.61
N ASP A 7 22.49 0.44 3.39
CA ASP A 7 21.47 0.48 4.44
C ASP A 7 20.06 0.40 3.83
N LEU A 8 19.81 1.09 2.70
CA LEU A 8 18.51 1.04 2.02
C LEU A 8 18.23 -0.37 1.48
N GLN A 9 19.24 -1.03 0.89
CA GLN A 9 19.15 -2.42 0.43
C GLN A 9 18.98 -3.40 1.60
N GLN A 10 19.56 -3.12 2.78
CA GLN A 10 19.29 -3.91 3.98
C GLN A 10 17.82 -3.78 4.42
N LYS A 11 17.24 -2.58 4.35
CA LYS A 11 15.80 -2.37 4.60
C LYS A 11 14.94 -3.11 3.58
N HIS A 12 15.32 -3.09 2.29
CA HIS A 12 14.63 -3.87 1.26
C HIS A 12 14.54 -5.36 1.67
N ARG A 13 15.67 -5.97 2.03
CA ARG A 13 15.68 -7.38 2.47
C ARG A 13 14.75 -7.62 3.66
N ALA A 14 14.76 -6.75 4.65
CA ALA A 14 13.88 -6.87 5.81
C ALA A 14 12.40 -6.75 5.42
N TYR A 15 12.04 -5.79 4.56
CA TYR A 15 10.68 -5.65 4.04
C TYR A 15 10.24 -6.87 3.24
N GLN A 16 11.13 -7.43 2.44
CA GLN A 16 10.87 -8.63 1.66
C GLN A 16 10.62 -9.84 2.55
N GLU A 17 11.41 -10.04 3.61
CA GLU A 17 11.22 -11.12 4.59
C GLU A 17 9.86 -11.00 5.30
N ILE A 18 9.49 -9.78 5.74
CA ILE A 18 8.18 -9.52 6.34
C ILE A 18 7.07 -9.80 5.33
N ALA A 19 7.17 -9.32 4.10
CA ALA A 19 6.19 -9.56 3.05
C ALA A 19 6.06 -11.05 2.72
N GLN A 20 7.16 -11.79 2.65
CA GLN A 20 7.14 -13.24 2.39
C GLN A 20 6.41 -14.01 3.50
N SER A 21 6.53 -13.60 4.77
CA SER A 21 5.84 -14.25 5.90
C SER A 21 4.31 -14.20 5.78
N ASN A 22 3.77 -13.21 5.07
CA ASN A 22 2.34 -13.03 4.83
C ASN A 22 1.97 -13.08 3.34
N SER A 23 2.86 -13.57 2.48
CA SER A 23 2.66 -13.70 1.03
C SER A 23 2.35 -12.36 0.33
N GLY A 24 2.79 -11.24 0.89
CA GLY A 24 2.52 -9.89 0.40
C GLY A 24 1.07 -9.41 0.59
N MET A 25 0.23 -10.17 1.30
CA MET A 25 -1.20 -9.85 1.45
C MET A 25 -1.48 -8.75 2.47
N LEU A 26 -0.61 -8.57 3.48
CA LEU A 26 -0.75 -7.51 4.47
C LEU A 26 0.02 -6.27 4.00
N GLY A 27 -0.69 -5.23 3.59
CA GLY A 27 -0.11 -4.03 2.99
C GLY A 27 0.38 -3.00 4.00
N ARG A 28 -0.14 -3.04 5.23
CA ARG A 28 0.13 -2.03 6.27
C ARG A 28 0.68 -2.65 7.55
N THR A 29 1.63 -3.57 7.37
CA THR A 29 2.44 -4.13 8.46
C THR A 29 3.20 -3.03 9.22
N PRO A 30 3.65 -3.27 10.47
CA PRO A 30 4.30 -2.25 11.30
C PRO A 30 5.46 -1.52 10.62
N ASP A 31 6.23 -2.19 9.77
CA ASP A 31 7.36 -1.65 9.03
C ASP A 31 6.99 -0.53 8.04
N PHE A 32 5.73 -0.44 7.61
CA PHE A 32 5.26 0.62 6.73
C PHE A 32 5.32 2.00 7.41
N LEU A 33 4.53 2.21 8.46
CA LEU A 33 4.42 3.55 9.05
C LEU A 33 5.50 3.82 10.09
N ASN A 34 6.01 2.79 10.77
CA ASN A 34 7.15 2.95 11.68
C ASN A 34 8.41 3.43 10.93
N THR A 35 8.61 3.01 9.67
CA THR A 35 9.63 3.61 8.79
C THR A 35 9.36 5.08 8.54
N GLY A 36 8.12 5.45 8.23
CA GLY A 36 7.72 6.84 8.04
C GLY A 36 7.99 7.69 9.28
N MET A 37 7.60 7.19 10.46
CA MET A 37 7.83 7.90 11.74
C MET A 37 9.31 8.10 12.05
N ALA A 38 10.15 7.10 11.75
CA ALA A 38 11.59 7.20 11.93
C ALA A 38 12.21 8.30 11.04
N VAL A 39 11.74 8.43 9.81
CA VAL A 39 12.19 9.48 8.88
C VAL A 39 11.66 10.86 9.29
N LEU A 40 10.38 10.96 9.66
CA LEU A 40 9.78 12.19 10.19
C LEU A 40 10.60 12.75 11.37
N ALA A 41 11.01 11.90 12.31
CA ALA A 41 11.76 12.32 13.49
C ALA A 41 13.10 12.98 13.14
N GLU A 42 13.83 12.43 12.15
CA GLU A 42 15.11 12.99 11.68
C GLU A 42 14.91 14.34 10.97
N ARG A 43 13.81 14.47 10.23
CA ARG A 43 13.48 15.69 9.46
C ARG A 43 12.61 16.67 10.23
N ALA A 44 12.24 16.40 11.47
CA ALA A 44 11.19 17.10 12.22
C ALA A 44 11.38 18.63 12.37
N ALA A 45 12.56 19.18 12.10
CA ALA A 45 12.84 20.60 12.22
C ALA A 45 11.87 21.51 11.44
N PHE A 46 11.29 21.03 10.34
CA PHE A 46 10.34 21.78 9.52
C PHE A 46 8.98 22.00 10.20
N LEU A 47 8.63 21.21 11.23
CA LEU A 47 7.33 21.28 11.91
C LEU A 47 7.17 22.55 12.77
N GLY A 48 8.28 23.13 13.24
CA GLY A 48 8.25 24.34 14.05
C GLY A 48 7.59 24.14 15.42
N GLN A 49 6.97 25.21 15.92
CA GLN A 49 6.33 25.26 17.24
C GLN A 49 5.14 26.22 17.24
N ASN A 50 4.27 26.11 18.24
CA ASN A 50 3.27 27.12 18.57
C ASN A 50 3.47 27.62 20.02
N GLN A 51 2.52 28.38 20.54
CA GLN A 51 2.61 28.92 21.91
C GLN A 51 2.48 27.82 23.02
N TYR A 52 2.08 26.62 22.68
CA TYR A 52 1.82 25.52 23.61
C TYR A 52 2.89 24.43 23.56
N THR A 53 3.51 24.19 22.41
CA THR A 53 4.41 23.04 22.22
C THR A 53 5.40 23.24 21.07
N ASP A 54 6.52 22.50 21.13
CA ASP A 54 7.45 22.30 20.03
C ASP A 54 7.08 21.02 19.29
N PHE A 55 6.49 21.14 18.10
CA PHE A 55 6.07 20.03 17.27
C PHE A 55 7.23 19.14 16.81
N ALA A 56 8.39 19.75 16.58
CA ALA A 56 9.59 19.02 16.21
C ALA A 56 10.11 18.14 17.36
N ALA A 57 10.09 18.66 18.57
CA ALA A 57 10.42 17.88 19.77
C ALA A 57 9.41 16.74 19.98
N ASN A 58 8.12 17.00 19.81
CA ASN A 58 7.06 15.99 19.92
C ASN A 58 7.31 14.82 18.97
N ALA A 59 7.57 15.08 17.69
CA ALA A 59 7.83 14.04 16.69
C ALA A 59 9.04 13.18 17.05
N ARG A 60 10.15 13.82 17.49
CA ARG A 60 11.35 13.10 17.95
C ARG A 60 11.10 12.24 19.18
N ASN A 61 10.35 12.77 20.15
CA ASN A 61 10.05 12.05 21.39
C ASN A 61 9.09 10.87 21.11
N TYR A 62 8.09 11.07 20.27
CA TYR A 62 7.18 10.01 19.88
C TYR A 62 7.91 8.89 19.13
N ALA A 63 8.81 9.20 18.21
CA ALA A 63 9.62 8.17 17.54
C ALA A 63 10.51 7.37 18.52
N LYS A 64 11.03 8.01 19.59
CA LYS A 64 11.76 7.29 20.64
C LYS A 64 10.83 6.37 21.43
N GLU A 65 9.63 6.82 21.75
CA GLU A 65 8.61 6.03 22.44
C GLU A 65 8.20 4.81 21.60
N VAL A 66 7.91 5.01 20.31
CA VAL A 66 7.59 3.95 19.35
C VAL A 66 8.69 2.88 19.34
N LYS A 67 9.94 3.30 19.23
CA LYS A 67 11.08 2.38 19.23
C LYS A 67 11.29 1.65 20.57
N ALA A 68 11.09 2.35 21.69
CA ALA A 68 11.35 1.80 23.03
C ALA A 68 10.30 0.77 23.43
N ASN A 69 9.07 0.93 22.98
CA ASN A 69 7.92 0.11 23.36
C ASN A 69 7.42 -0.79 22.22
N ASP A 70 8.13 -0.84 21.09
CA ASP A 70 7.76 -1.63 19.90
C ASP A 70 6.32 -1.36 19.42
N ILE A 71 5.90 -0.10 19.40
CA ILE A 71 4.55 0.33 19.05
C ILE A 71 4.28 0.09 17.57
N PHE A 72 3.21 -0.63 17.26
CA PHE A 72 2.67 -0.71 15.91
C PHE A 72 1.80 0.52 15.61
N ILE A 73 2.23 1.36 14.65
CA ILE A 73 1.47 2.52 14.20
C ILE A 73 0.71 2.18 12.93
N SER A 74 -0.62 2.37 12.92
CA SER A 74 -1.40 2.41 11.69
C SER A 74 -1.72 3.86 11.29
N HIS A 75 -1.90 4.10 9.99
CA HIS A 75 -2.24 5.42 9.47
C HIS A 75 -3.74 5.67 9.46
N ALA A 76 -4.13 6.93 9.64
CA ALA A 76 -5.49 7.40 9.47
C ALA A 76 -5.47 8.70 8.65
N LEU A 77 -5.47 8.58 7.32
CA LEU A 77 -5.28 9.73 6.44
C LEU A 77 -6.46 10.03 5.51
N GLN A 78 -7.13 9.03 4.97
CA GLN A 78 -8.23 9.27 4.03
C GLN A 78 -9.50 9.75 4.73
N ASN A 79 -10.09 10.84 4.24
CA ASN A 79 -11.36 11.33 4.72
C ASN A 79 -12.54 10.55 4.11
N PRO A 80 -13.71 10.47 4.79
CA PRO A 80 -14.93 9.95 4.20
C PRO A 80 -15.26 10.64 2.88
N GLN A 81 -15.54 9.85 1.85
CA GLN A 81 -15.82 10.36 0.50
C GLN A 81 -17.29 10.78 0.37
N LEU A 82 -17.67 11.90 0.98
CA LEU A 82 -19.05 12.38 1.03
C LEU A 82 -19.43 13.13 -0.26
N ASN A 83 -18.87 14.32 -0.47
CA ASN A 83 -19.11 15.11 -1.68
C ASN A 83 -17.81 15.74 -2.17
N ARG A 84 -17.23 15.14 -3.21
CA ARG A 84 -15.94 15.55 -3.77
C ARG A 84 -15.93 16.89 -4.53
N GLN A 85 -17.12 17.48 -4.77
CA GLN A 85 -17.25 18.77 -5.44
C GLN A 85 -17.24 19.95 -4.46
N LYS A 86 -17.28 19.67 -3.15
CA LYS A 86 -17.28 20.71 -2.10
C LYS A 86 -15.98 20.71 -1.32
N ALA A 87 -15.55 21.90 -0.92
CA ALA A 87 -14.50 22.04 0.08
C ALA A 87 -14.92 21.35 1.39
N ILE A 88 -13.97 20.84 2.15
CA ILE A 88 -14.23 20.02 3.34
C ILE A 88 -15.07 20.77 4.38
N ASN A 89 -14.81 22.06 4.57
CA ASN A 89 -15.53 22.93 5.49
C ASN A 89 -16.97 23.28 5.04
N ALA A 90 -17.27 23.10 3.74
CA ALA A 90 -18.60 23.33 3.17
C ALA A 90 -19.52 22.08 3.20
N ILE A 91 -19.02 20.95 3.68
CA ILE A 91 -19.80 19.73 3.87
C ILE A 91 -20.49 19.81 5.24
N PRO A 92 -21.85 19.76 5.32
CA PRO A 92 -22.57 19.95 6.57
C PRO A 92 -22.51 18.75 7.53
N SER A 93 -21.48 17.93 7.42
CA SER A 93 -21.23 16.80 8.29
C SER A 93 -20.05 17.13 9.21
N GLY A 94 -20.22 17.03 10.51
CA GLY A 94 -19.14 17.12 11.48
C GLY A 94 -18.08 16.00 11.35
N TYR A 95 -18.28 15.05 10.43
CA TYR A 95 -17.42 13.89 10.21
C TYR A 95 -16.79 13.86 8.81
N ALA A 96 -16.79 14.96 8.07
CA ALA A 96 -16.20 15.04 6.74
C ALA A 96 -14.66 14.86 6.75
N GLY A 97 -14.04 15.15 7.88
CA GLY A 97 -12.62 14.94 8.15
C GLY A 97 -12.34 15.26 9.62
N VAL A 98 -11.18 14.85 10.11
CA VAL A 98 -10.76 15.14 11.48
C VAL A 98 -10.33 16.61 11.58
N HIS A 99 -10.83 17.31 12.58
CA HIS A 99 -10.57 18.72 12.80
C HIS A 99 -10.54 19.07 14.30
N THR A 100 -9.82 20.13 14.64
CA THR A 100 -9.79 20.68 16.00
C THR A 100 -11.09 21.43 16.28
N ILE A 101 -11.75 21.08 17.38
CA ILE A 101 -12.97 21.75 17.86
C ILE A 101 -12.71 22.64 19.07
N GLU A 102 -11.69 22.34 19.89
CA GLU A 102 -11.33 23.08 21.08
C GLU A 102 -9.83 22.97 21.37
N ARG A 103 -9.24 23.97 22.02
CA ARG A 103 -7.86 24.01 22.52
C ARG A 103 -7.83 24.48 23.97
N ASN A 104 -6.91 23.90 24.73
CA ASN A 104 -6.60 24.40 26.08
C ASN A 104 -5.07 24.30 26.36
N GLN A 105 -4.65 24.51 27.58
CA GLN A 105 -3.23 24.45 27.97
C GLN A 105 -2.62 23.04 27.84
N ASP A 106 -3.44 22.00 27.93
CA ASP A 106 -3.00 20.61 27.99
C ASP A 106 -3.01 19.91 26.58
N GLY A 107 -3.84 20.40 25.66
CA GLY A 107 -3.98 19.78 24.35
C GLY A 107 -5.10 20.32 23.50
N ILE A 108 -5.50 19.53 22.52
CA ILE A 108 -6.62 19.81 21.60
C ILE A 108 -7.70 18.75 21.74
N PHE A 109 -8.94 19.15 21.51
CA PHE A 109 -10.05 18.23 21.30
C PHE A 109 -10.35 18.15 19.80
N VAL A 110 -10.52 16.93 19.29
CA VAL A 110 -10.77 16.69 17.89
C VAL A 110 -12.07 15.92 17.68
N SER A 111 -12.74 16.23 16.58
CA SER A 111 -13.90 15.47 16.07
C SER A 111 -13.73 15.22 14.58
N GLY A 112 -14.44 14.21 14.05
CA GLY A 112 -14.40 13.88 12.65
C GLY A 112 -14.18 12.41 12.39
N ALA A 113 -13.93 12.04 11.12
CA ALA A 113 -13.71 10.66 10.76
C ALA A 113 -12.60 10.49 9.71
N LYS A 114 -12.00 9.31 9.73
CA LYS A 114 -11.10 8.79 8.70
C LYS A 114 -11.62 7.43 8.22
N MET A 115 -11.40 7.09 6.94
CA MET A 115 -11.86 5.83 6.36
C MET A 115 -10.69 5.01 5.78
N VAL A 116 -10.94 3.72 5.57
CA VAL A 116 -9.97 2.78 5.00
C VAL A 116 -8.65 2.82 5.78
N ASN A 117 -8.78 2.73 7.11
CA ASN A 117 -7.61 2.67 7.99
C ASN A 117 -7.23 1.20 8.15
N THR A 118 -6.40 0.75 7.23
CA THR A 118 -5.98 -0.65 7.11
C THR A 118 -5.13 -1.06 8.31
N MET A 119 -5.42 -2.23 8.89
CA MET A 119 -4.79 -2.79 10.08
C MET A 119 -5.01 -1.96 11.37
N ALA A 120 -5.73 -0.84 11.33
CA ALA A 120 -5.99 -0.03 12.51
C ALA A 120 -6.58 -0.83 13.68
N PRO A 121 -7.53 -1.77 13.49
CA PRO A 121 -8.11 -2.51 14.61
C PRO A 121 -7.14 -3.35 15.44
N ILE A 122 -5.95 -3.64 14.91
CA ILE A 122 -4.91 -4.44 15.58
C ILE A 122 -3.62 -3.65 15.84
N ALA A 123 -3.60 -2.34 15.53
CA ALA A 123 -2.48 -1.46 15.84
C ALA A 123 -2.54 -1.01 17.32
N ASP A 124 -1.42 -0.53 17.84
CA ASP A 124 -1.35 0.11 19.17
C ASP A 124 -1.78 1.56 19.08
N ASP A 125 -1.21 2.29 18.11
CA ASP A 125 -1.43 3.71 17.90
C ASP A 125 -1.89 4.02 16.47
N LEU A 126 -2.55 5.15 16.32
CA LEU A 126 -2.88 5.77 15.04
C LEU A 126 -2.02 7.00 14.82
N LEU A 127 -1.51 7.19 13.61
CA LEU A 127 -0.96 8.45 13.13
C LEU A 127 -1.96 9.10 12.18
N ILE A 128 -2.51 10.23 12.58
CA ILE A 128 -3.52 10.99 11.85
C ILE A 128 -2.83 12.14 11.13
N PHE A 129 -3.08 12.27 9.83
CA PHE A 129 -2.68 13.41 9.01
C PHE A 129 -3.55 13.48 7.75
N ASN A 130 -3.39 14.53 6.95
CA ASN A 130 -4.15 14.67 5.72
C ASN A 130 -3.41 14.05 4.54
N PRO A 131 -4.14 13.42 3.59
CA PRO A 131 -3.52 12.88 2.39
C PRO A 131 -3.01 14.02 1.50
N PRO A 132 -1.93 13.81 0.74
CA PRO A 132 -1.30 14.86 -0.06
C PRO A 132 -2.20 15.39 -1.21
N GLU A 133 -3.27 14.68 -1.53
CA GLU A 133 -4.27 15.10 -2.53
C GLU A 133 -5.29 16.10 -1.96
N LEU A 134 -5.42 16.17 -0.64
CA LEU A 134 -6.29 17.14 0.02
C LEU A 134 -5.51 18.43 0.24
N LEU A 135 -5.67 19.38 -0.66
CA LEU A 135 -5.13 20.72 -0.47
C LEU A 135 -6.15 21.54 0.34
N LEU A 136 -5.79 21.83 1.58
CA LEU A 136 -6.56 22.74 2.44
C LEU A 136 -6.34 24.18 2.01
N GLU A 137 -7.39 25.00 2.11
CA GLU A 137 -7.34 26.44 1.89
C GLU A 137 -7.38 27.21 3.22
N ASN A 138 -7.21 28.53 3.19
CA ASN A 138 -7.13 29.35 4.40
C ASN A 138 -8.37 29.25 5.31
N GLY A 139 -9.54 28.90 4.78
CA GLY A 139 -10.77 28.66 5.54
C GLY A 139 -10.84 27.29 6.25
N ASP A 140 -9.87 26.40 5.98
CA ASP A 140 -9.86 25.01 6.46
C ASP A 140 -8.89 24.78 7.63
N SER A 141 -8.43 25.83 8.30
CA SER A 141 -7.35 25.74 9.30
C SER A 141 -7.63 24.78 10.46
N SER A 142 -8.89 24.57 10.84
CA SER A 142 -9.26 23.59 11.87
C SER A 142 -9.01 22.15 11.42
N TYR A 143 -8.98 21.88 10.11
CA TYR A 143 -8.66 20.57 9.52
C TYR A 143 -7.15 20.36 9.32
N ALA A 144 -6.34 21.41 9.56
CA ALA A 144 -4.89 21.35 9.44
C ALA A 144 -4.28 20.72 10.69
N VAL A 145 -4.41 19.40 10.82
CA VAL A 145 -3.95 18.64 11.99
C VAL A 145 -3.11 17.43 11.59
N ALA A 146 -2.06 17.15 12.38
CA ALA A 146 -1.36 15.87 12.39
C ALA A 146 -1.01 15.50 13.84
N PHE A 147 -1.34 14.30 14.26
CA PHE A 147 -1.12 13.84 15.64
C PHE A 147 -1.08 12.32 15.74
N ALA A 148 -0.55 11.81 16.84
CA ALA A 148 -0.64 10.39 17.19
C ALA A 148 -1.60 10.21 18.39
N THR A 149 -2.24 9.04 18.45
CA THR A 149 -3.12 8.69 19.57
C THR A 149 -3.24 7.17 19.69
N PRO A 150 -3.29 6.61 20.92
CA PRO A 150 -3.60 5.20 21.09
C PRO A 150 -5.05 4.90 20.70
N LEU A 151 -5.29 3.67 20.23
CA LEU A 151 -6.64 3.26 19.82
C LEU A 151 -7.67 3.27 20.94
N ASN A 152 -7.24 3.06 22.18
CA ASN A 152 -8.11 3.06 23.37
C ASN A 152 -8.34 4.47 23.96
N ASN A 153 -7.94 5.53 23.26
CA ASN A 153 -8.21 6.89 23.70
C ASN A 153 -9.73 7.12 23.81
N PRO A 154 -10.23 7.63 24.94
CA PRO A 154 -11.63 8.04 25.07
C PRO A 154 -12.08 8.98 23.94
N GLY A 155 -13.24 8.71 23.35
CA GLY A 155 -13.74 9.44 22.17
C GLY A 155 -13.28 8.89 20.81
N VAL A 156 -12.38 7.91 20.78
CA VAL A 156 -12.03 7.17 19.55
C VAL A 156 -12.94 5.97 19.40
N LYS A 157 -13.60 5.84 18.25
CA LYS A 157 -14.47 4.70 17.89
C LYS A 157 -13.94 4.04 16.66
N ILE A 158 -13.86 2.70 16.67
CA ILE A 158 -13.39 1.88 15.55
C ILE A 158 -14.58 1.11 15.00
N ILE A 159 -14.86 1.30 13.72
CA ILE A 159 -15.97 0.61 13.03
C ILE A 159 -15.35 -0.21 11.89
N CYS A 160 -15.15 -1.50 12.14
CA CYS A 160 -14.56 -2.42 11.18
C CYS A 160 -15.51 -2.65 10.00
N ARG A 161 -14.93 -2.84 8.79
CA ARG A 161 -15.69 -3.40 7.69
C ARG A 161 -16.10 -4.85 8.00
N LYS A 162 -17.01 -5.41 7.21
CA LYS A 162 -17.31 -6.84 7.26
C LYS A 162 -16.05 -7.66 6.94
N LEU A 163 -15.87 -8.76 7.63
CA LEU A 163 -14.81 -9.72 7.35
C LEU A 163 -15.03 -10.41 6.00
N LEU A 164 -13.97 -10.85 5.38
CA LEU A 164 -13.97 -11.58 4.11
C LEU A 164 -13.46 -13.02 4.28
N ASP A 165 -13.23 -13.41 5.52
CA ASP A 165 -12.93 -14.78 5.91
C ASP A 165 -14.15 -15.71 5.76
N HIS A 166 -13.89 -17.00 5.82
CA HIS A 166 -14.88 -18.07 5.77
C HIS A 166 -14.73 -18.96 7.02
N PRO A 167 -15.16 -18.50 8.20
CA PRO A 167 -14.81 -19.13 9.49
C PRO A 167 -15.34 -20.56 9.65
N THR A 168 -16.35 -20.95 8.87
CA THR A 168 -16.90 -22.33 8.87
C THR A 168 -16.27 -23.23 7.82
N ALA A 169 -15.45 -22.68 6.91
CA ALA A 169 -14.75 -23.44 5.89
C ALA A 169 -13.35 -23.83 6.34
N SER A 170 -12.81 -24.89 5.74
CA SER A 170 -11.43 -25.31 5.97
C SER A 170 -10.45 -24.23 5.52
N ILE A 171 -9.36 -24.05 6.27
CA ILE A 171 -8.22 -23.24 5.82
C ILE A 171 -7.62 -23.76 4.51
N THR A 172 -7.84 -25.02 4.18
CA THR A 172 -7.40 -25.59 2.88
C THR A 172 -8.29 -25.12 1.72
N ASP A 173 -9.56 -24.82 1.96
CA ASP A 173 -10.49 -24.30 0.96
C ASP A 173 -10.30 -22.80 0.75
N TYR A 174 -9.94 -22.06 1.80
CA TYR A 174 -9.70 -20.61 1.78
C TYR A 174 -8.39 -20.27 2.50
N PRO A 175 -7.22 -20.61 1.89
CA PRO A 175 -5.93 -20.54 2.59
C PRO A 175 -5.42 -19.11 2.85
N LEU A 176 -5.87 -18.15 2.07
CA LEU A 176 -5.47 -16.74 2.23
C LEU A 176 -6.49 -15.95 3.06
N SER A 177 -7.77 -16.03 2.71
CA SER A 177 -8.81 -15.24 3.37
C SER A 177 -8.99 -15.61 4.84
N ASN A 178 -8.87 -16.91 5.19
CA ASN A 178 -8.97 -17.36 6.57
C ASN A 178 -7.74 -17.06 7.44
N ALA A 179 -6.62 -16.68 6.82
CA ALA A 179 -5.37 -16.40 7.54
C ALA A 179 -4.91 -14.95 7.46
N LEU A 180 -5.26 -14.25 6.37
CA LEU A 180 -4.61 -12.99 5.99
C LEU A 180 -5.62 -11.89 5.63
N ASP A 181 -6.86 -11.95 6.13
CA ASP A 181 -7.85 -10.89 5.90
C ASP A 181 -7.42 -9.61 6.64
N GLU A 182 -6.70 -8.74 5.92
CA GLU A 182 -6.23 -7.44 6.38
C GLU A 182 -7.43 -6.51 6.58
N ILE A 183 -7.79 -6.29 7.84
CA ILE A 183 -9.02 -5.59 8.18
C ILE A 183 -8.89 -4.07 8.01
N ASP A 184 -9.91 -3.45 7.40
CA ASP A 184 -10.04 -2.00 7.27
C ASP A 184 -11.12 -1.48 8.23
N ALA A 185 -10.97 -0.25 8.71
CA ALA A 185 -11.94 0.38 9.60
C ALA A 185 -12.19 1.86 9.28
N TYR A 186 -13.37 2.35 9.65
CA TYR A 186 -13.59 3.75 9.94
C TYR A 186 -13.09 4.05 11.34
N ILE A 187 -12.36 5.15 11.49
CA ILE A 187 -11.98 5.71 12.79
C ILE A 187 -12.77 6.99 12.96
N VAL A 188 -13.56 7.05 14.03
CA VAL A 188 -14.39 8.21 14.37
C VAL A 188 -13.89 8.84 15.65
N PHE A 189 -13.60 10.12 15.59
CA PHE A 189 -13.25 10.96 16.73
C PHE A 189 -14.51 11.72 17.17
N ASP A 190 -14.91 11.50 18.41
CA ASP A 190 -16.07 12.11 19.04
C ASP A 190 -15.61 12.86 20.30
N HIS A 191 -15.21 14.11 20.12
CA HIS A 191 -14.63 14.94 21.17
C HIS A 191 -13.42 14.27 21.86
N ALA A 192 -12.51 13.70 21.07
CA ALA A 192 -11.33 13.01 21.60
C ALA A 192 -10.24 14.00 22.00
N PHE A 193 -9.70 13.84 23.22
CA PHE A 193 -8.59 14.67 23.71
C PHE A 193 -7.24 14.16 23.22
N ILE A 194 -6.42 15.05 22.67
CA ILE A 194 -5.05 14.78 22.21
C ILE A 194 -4.10 15.72 22.96
N PRO A 195 -3.20 15.21 23.81
CA PRO A 195 -2.25 16.04 24.53
C PRO A 195 -1.26 16.69 23.56
N TRP A 196 -0.81 17.92 23.88
CA TRP A 196 0.14 18.63 23.01
C TRP A 196 1.38 17.82 22.65
N SER A 197 1.86 16.96 23.54
CA SER A 197 3.03 16.10 23.31
C SER A 197 2.86 15.08 22.16
N LYS A 198 1.63 14.84 21.72
CA LYS A 198 1.30 13.94 20.60
C LYS A 198 0.85 14.69 19.34
N VAL A 199 0.87 16.03 19.34
CA VAL A 199 0.49 16.86 18.18
C VAL A 199 1.74 17.25 17.41
N PHE A 200 1.69 17.14 16.08
CA PHE A 200 2.79 17.43 15.15
C PHE A 200 2.47 18.57 14.20
N VAL A 201 1.19 18.81 13.89
CA VAL A 201 0.68 19.97 13.15
C VAL A 201 -0.64 20.37 13.75
N GLU A 202 -0.86 21.66 13.93
CA GLU A 202 -2.13 22.21 14.38
C GLU A 202 -2.32 23.62 13.82
N ASN A 203 -3.49 23.86 13.21
CA ASN A 203 -3.93 25.16 12.69
C ASN A 203 -2.98 25.81 11.66
N ASN A 204 -2.15 25.03 10.99
CA ASN A 204 -1.21 25.48 9.96
C ASN A 204 -1.49 24.75 8.64
N VAL A 205 -2.21 25.43 7.74
CA VAL A 205 -2.66 24.89 6.45
C VAL A 205 -1.46 24.55 5.56
N GLU A 206 -0.48 25.44 5.46
CA GLU A 206 0.71 25.21 4.65
C GLU A 206 1.47 23.97 5.11
N MET A 207 1.71 23.86 6.40
CA MET A 207 2.39 22.72 7.00
C MET A 207 1.61 21.41 6.79
N SER A 208 0.28 21.44 6.97
CA SER A 208 -0.58 20.27 6.76
C SER A 208 -0.52 19.79 5.32
N ASN A 209 -0.55 20.70 4.33
CA ASN A 209 -0.50 20.36 2.91
C ASN A 209 0.86 19.76 2.49
N ARG A 210 1.93 20.06 3.21
CA ARG A 210 3.30 19.62 2.91
C ARG A 210 3.76 18.46 3.79
N PHE A 211 3.04 18.15 4.86
CA PHE A 211 3.46 17.25 5.93
C PHE A 211 4.00 15.92 5.41
N PHE A 212 3.26 15.22 4.56
CA PHE A 212 3.61 13.88 4.11
C PHE A 212 4.83 13.88 3.15
N ILE A 213 5.01 14.95 2.39
CA ILE A 213 6.13 15.07 1.44
C ILE A 213 7.39 15.56 2.17
N ASP A 214 7.28 16.67 2.91
CA ASP A 214 8.45 17.32 3.55
C ASP A 214 9.03 16.47 4.69
N SER A 215 8.19 15.66 5.33
CA SER A 215 8.64 14.67 6.31
C SER A 215 9.55 13.58 5.72
N GLY A 216 9.60 13.43 4.39
CA GLY A 216 10.27 12.30 3.72
C GLY A 216 9.52 10.96 3.84
N MET A 217 8.41 10.91 4.57
CA MET A 217 7.62 9.70 4.77
C MET A 217 7.20 9.08 3.44
N PHE A 218 6.76 9.92 2.49
CA PHE A 218 6.24 9.47 1.21
C PHE A 218 7.23 8.58 0.44
N SER A 219 8.50 8.99 0.33
CA SER A 219 9.50 8.23 -0.42
C SER A 219 9.85 6.90 0.27
N HIS A 220 9.99 6.91 1.59
CA HIS A 220 10.39 5.72 2.34
C HIS A 220 9.26 4.72 2.55
N THR A 221 8.02 5.18 2.72
CA THR A 221 6.86 4.30 2.78
C THR A 221 6.52 3.73 1.40
N SER A 222 6.70 4.51 0.31
CA SER A 222 6.58 3.98 -1.06
C SER A 222 7.61 2.87 -1.33
N HIS A 223 8.85 3.00 -0.85
CA HIS A 223 9.85 1.95 -1.01
C HIS A 223 9.42 0.64 -0.32
N GLN A 224 8.95 0.71 0.93
CA GLN A 224 8.42 -0.46 1.64
C GLN A 224 7.23 -1.09 0.90
N ASP A 225 6.29 -0.28 0.47
CA ASP A 225 5.06 -0.70 -0.19
C ASP A 225 5.33 -1.41 -1.52
N GLU A 226 6.24 -0.86 -2.35
CA GLU A 226 6.59 -1.45 -3.63
C GLU A 226 7.43 -2.74 -3.47
N VAL A 227 8.30 -2.83 -2.46
CA VAL A 227 9.00 -4.10 -2.13
C VAL A 227 8.02 -5.18 -1.70
N ARG A 228 7.03 -4.86 -0.88
CA ARG A 228 5.92 -5.78 -0.56
C ARG A 228 5.17 -6.19 -1.84
N GLY A 229 4.91 -5.23 -2.73
CA GLY A 229 4.23 -5.45 -4.01
C GLY A 229 4.93 -6.47 -4.90
N ILE A 230 6.29 -6.50 -4.94
CA ILE A 230 7.04 -7.56 -5.63
C ILE A 230 6.63 -8.93 -5.11
N THR A 231 6.62 -9.13 -3.81
CA THR A 231 6.31 -10.44 -3.21
C THR A 231 4.92 -10.92 -3.62
N LYS A 232 3.95 -10.03 -3.64
CA LYS A 232 2.58 -10.32 -4.05
C LYS A 232 2.46 -10.66 -5.55
N LEU A 233 3.15 -9.89 -6.40
CA LEU A 233 3.21 -10.16 -7.84
C LEU A 233 3.93 -11.47 -8.14
N GLU A 234 4.99 -11.80 -7.38
CA GLU A 234 5.73 -13.05 -7.48
C GLU A 234 4.85 -14.26 -7.13
N LEU A 235 4.05 -14.16 -6.05
CA LEU A 235 3.07 -15.19 -5.71
C LEU A 235 2.05 -15.39 -6.83
N ALA A 236 1.44 -14.32 -7.35
CA ALA A 236 0.42 -14.39 -8.40
C ALA A 236 1.00 -14.98 -9.71
N THR A 237 2.20 -14.55 -10.09
CA THR A 237 2.91 -15.10 -11.27
C THR A 237 3.23 -16.58 -11.08
N SER A 238 3.80 -16.95 -9.94
CA SER A 238 4.14 -18.36 -9.63
C SER A 238 2.91 -19.25 -9.59
N LEU A 239 1.78 -18.74 -9.12
CA LEU A 239 0.51 -19.48 -9.11
C LEU A 239 0.03 -19.76 -10.53
N ALA A 240 0.09 -18.79 -11.46
CA ALA A 240 -0.25 -18.99 -12.86
C ALA A 240 0.62 -20.08 -13.51
N LEU A 241 1.94 -20.06 -13.27
CA LEU A 241 2.87 -21.07 -13.77
C LEU A 241 2.52 -22.47 -13.23
N ARG A 242 2.26 -22.58 -11.94
CA ARG A 242 1.91 -23.86 -11.31
C ARG A 242 0.56 -24.40 -11.79
N ILE A 243 -0.44 -23.56 -11.99
CA ILE A 243 -1.73 -23.94 -12.58
C ILE A 243 -1.53 -24.47 -14.01
N ALA A 244 -0.77 -23.76 -14.84
CA ALA A 244 -0.44 -24.24 -16.19
C ALA A 244 0.21 -25.62 -16.15
N HIS A 245 1.15 -25.84 -15.24
CA HIS A 245 1.88 -27.10 -15.11
C HIS A 245 0.96 -28.26 -14.71
N ILE A 246 0.19 -28.12 -13.62
CA ILE A 246 -0.66 -29.23 -13.12
C ILE A 246 -1.81 -29.60 -14.07
N LEU A 247 -2.20 -28.64 -14.94
CA LEU A 247 -3.25 -28.86 -15.95
C LEU A 247 -2.70 -29.31 -17.30
N GLY A 248 -1.36 -29.48 -17.44
CA GLY A 248 -0.74 -29.92 -18.68
C GLY A 248 -0.77 -28.89 -19.79
N LEU A 249 -0.85 -27.60 -19.47
CA LEU A 249 -1.00 -26.51 -20.45
C LEU A 249 0.34 -25.85 -20.82
N ASP A 250 1.39 -26.07 -20.07
CA ASP A 250 2.71 -25.44 -20.20
C ASP A 250 3.48 -25.80 -21.48
N GLY A 251 3.02 -26.79 -22.25
CA GLY A 251 3.54 -27.13 -23.57
C GLY A 251 2.98 -26.31 -24.75
N PHE A 252 1.88 -25.58 -24.55
CA PHE A 252 1.24 -24.81 -25.61
C PHE A 252 1.89 -23.43 -25.78
N LEU A 253 2.29 -23.05 -26.99
CA LEU A 253 2.97 -21.79 -27.30
C LEU A 253 2.17 -20.56 -26.80
N GLY A 254 0.84 -20.55 -27.00
CA GLY A 254 -0.01 -19.43 -26.52
C GLY A 254 -0.13 -19.35 -25.00
N VAL A 255 0.15 -20.42 -24.25
CA VAL A 255 0.28 -20.40 -22.81
C VAL A 255 1.67 -19.91 -22.42
N GLN A 256 2.73 -20.41 -23.06
CA GLN A 256 4.11 -19.97 -22.82
C GLN A 256 4.28 -18.47 -23.07
N GLU A 257 3.63 -17.92 -24.11
CA GLU A 257 3.63 -16.46 -24.36
C GLU A 257 3.06 -15.67 -23.18
N LYS A 258 1.89 -16.08 -22.66
CA LYS A 258 1.27 -15.42 -21.50
C LYS A 258 2.14 -15.50 -20.25
N LEU A 259 2.67 -16.68 -19.94
CA LEU A 259 3.53 -16.89 -18.78
C LEU A 259 4.86 -16.14 -18.94
N GLY A 260 5.43 -16.09 -20.13
CA GLY A 260 6.63 -15.31 -20.46
C GLY A 260 6.42 -13.82 -20.23
N ARG A 261 5.25 -13.28 -20.56
CA ARG A 261 4.89 -11.88 -20.28
C ARG A 261 4.78 -11.61 -18.79
N LEU A 262 4.16 -12.50 -18.00
CA LEU A 262 4.08 -12.35 -16.55
C LEU A 262 5.47 -12.32 -15.90
N THR A 263 6.36 -13.23 -16.31
CA THR A 263 7.72 -13.27 -15.78
C THR A 263 8.54 -12.05 -16.19
N ALA A 264 8.38 -11.55 -17.42
CA ALA A 264 9.02 -10.32 -17.88
C ALA A 264 8.53 -9.09 -17.08
N ASN A 265 7.22 -8.98 -16.82
CA ASN A 265 6.65 -7.91 -16.00
C ASN A 265 7.23 -7.93 -14.58
N LEU A 266 7.35 -9.11 -13.97
CA LEU A 266 7.96 -9.26 -12.64
C LEU A 266 9.42 -8.77 -12.63
N GLU A 267 10.22 -9.13 -13.61
CA GLU A 267 11.62 -8.69 -13.73
C GLU A 267 11.73 -7.16 -13.94
N LEU A 268 10.83 -6.56 -14.72
CA LEU A 268 10.78 -5.11 -14.90
C LEU A 268 10.52 -4.37 -13.58
N ILE A 269 9.60 -4.87 -12.76
CA ILE A 269 9.32 -4.29 -11.44
C ILE A 269 10.54 -4.43 -10.52
N LYS A 270 11.13 -5.63 -10.41
CA LYS A 270 12.34 -5.88 -9.62
C LYS A 270 13.48 -4.93 -10.01
N GLY A 271 13.77 -4.85 -11.32
CA GLY A 271 14.81 -3.98 -11.85
C GLY A 271 14.55 -2.49 -11.59
N THR A 272 13.28 -2.05 -11.63
CA THR A 272 12.92 -0.65 -11.37
C THR A 272 13.09 -0.29 -9.88
N ILE A 273 12.79 -1.21 -8.97
CA ILE A 273 13.02 -0.98 -7.54
C ILE A 273 14.52 -0.95 -7.23
N THR A 274 15.32 -1.88 -7.78
CA THR A 274 16.79 -1.82 -7.67
C THR A 274 17.32 -0.47 -8.18
N ARG A 275 16.83 0.01 -9.34
CA ARG A 275 17.18 1.33 -9.85
C ARG A 275 16.81 2.45 -8.89
N SER A 276 15.68 2.34 -8.17
CA SER A 276 15.28 3.35 -7.19
C SER A 276 16.27 3.46 -6.03
N GLU A 277 16.87 2.35 -5.64
CA GLU A 277 17.87 2.27 -4.59
C GLU A 277 19.23 2.79 -5.06
N ASP A 278 19.71 2.30 -6.21
CA ASP A 278 21.02 2.67 -6.76
C ASP A 278 21.09 4.14 -7.16
N ASN A 279 19.99 4.72 -7.65
CA ASN A 279 19.85 6.13 -8.02
C ASN A 279 19.20 6.98 -6.91
N GLY A 280 19.20 6.50 -5.67
CA GLY A 280 18.86 7.29 -4.51
C GLY A 280 19.87 8.42 -4.26
N HIS A 281 19.58 9.27 -3.31
CA HIS A 281 20.47 10.38 -2.95
C HIS A 281 20.52 10.59 -1.44
N LEU A 282 21.62 11.12 -0.97
CA LEU A 282 21.76 11.59 0.39
C LEU A 282 21.11 12.98 0.49
N ASP A 283 20.05 13.11 1.30
CA ASP A 283 19.36 14.38 1.49
C ASP A 283 20.09 15.31 2.48
N GLU A 284 19.57 16.52 2.66
CA GLU A 284 20.14 17.54 3.57
C GLU A 284 20.17 17.13 5.04
N PHE A 285 19.39 16.10 5.42
CA PHE A 285 19.34 15.52 6.78
C PHE A 285 20.29 14.31 6.92
N GLY A 286 21.04 14.02 5.89
CA GLY A 286 21.94 12.86 5.84
C GLY A 286 21.18 11.52 5.77
N ILE A 287 19.96 11.50 5.23
CA ILE A 287 19.17 10.29 5.00
C ILE A 287 19.33 9.87 3.53
N TYR A 288 19.70 8.61 3.29
CA TYR A 288 19.73 8.09 1.94
C TYR A 288 18.30 7.75 1.48
N THR A 289 17.77 8.61 0.61
CA THR A 289 16.39 8.58 0.13
C THR A 289 16.33 7.88 -1.22
N PRO A 290 15.42 6.89 -1.41
CA PRO A 290 15.28 6.20 -2.70
C PRO A 290 14.78 7.15 -3.79
N ASN A 291 15.10 6.86 -5.06
CA ASN A 291 14.64 7.63 -6.20
C ASN A 291 13.12 7.50 -6.36
N LEU A 292 12.41 8.57 -6.04
CA LEU A 292 10.94 8.59 -6.06
C LEU A 292 10.36 8.41 -7.48
N GLN A 293 11.04 8.90 -8.53
CA GLN A 293 10.58 8.77 -9.91
C GLN A 293 10.47 7.29 -10.32
N ALA A 294 11.46 6.46 -9.96
CA ALA A 294 11.44 5.04 -10.22
C ALA A 294 10.31 4.34 -9.41
N LEU A 295 10.13 4.69 -8.12
CA LEU A 295 9.04 4.14 -7.30
C LEU A 295 7.66 4.52 -7.85
N GLN A 296 7.48 5.75 -8.35
CA GLN A 296 6.23 6.17 -8.99
C GLN A 296 5.93 5.40 -10.29
N ALA A 297 6.95 5.00 -11.05
CA ALA A 297 6.77 4.12 -12.21
C ALA A 297 6.24 2.75 -11.79
N VAL A 298 6.81 2.14 -10.75
CA VAL A 298 6.31 0.87 -10.18
C VAL A 298 4.86 1.04 -9.72
N ARG A 299 4.60 2.06 -8.90
CA ARG A 299 3.27 2.35 -8.37
C ARG A 299 2.19 2.54 -9.45
N SER A 300 2.57 3.00 -10.63
CA SER A 300 1.65 3.18 -11.75
C SER A 300 1.39 1.91 -12.56
N THR A 301 2.27 0.91 -12.51
CA THR A 301 2.25 -0.28 -13.39
C THR A 301 2.02 -1.59 -12.63
N LEU A 302 2.51 -1.73 -11.41
CA LEU A 302 2.39 -2.96 -10.61
C LEU A 302 0.93 -3.43 -10.44
N PRO A 303 -0.07 -2.56 -10.20
CA PRO A 303 -1.47 -2.99 -10.09
C PRO A 303 -1.99 -3.68 -11.36
N GLU A 304 -1.58 -3.19 -12.55
CA GLU A 304 -1.99 -3.78 -13.84
C GLU A 304 -1.33 -5.14 -14.06
N TYR A 305 -0.05 -5.27 -13.70
CA TYR A 305 0.67 -6.55 -13.81
C TYR A 305 0.14 -7.59 -12.84
N TYR A 306 -0.26 -7.16 -11.64
CA TYR A 306 -0.92 -8.04 -10.69
C TYR A 306 -2.30 -8.51 -11.19
N ASP A 307 -3.15 -7.60 -11.68
CA ASP A 307 -4.45 -7.93 -12.29
C ASP A 307 -4.29 -8.89 -13.47
N GLU A 308 -3.29 -8.65 -14.33
CA GLU A 308 -2.99 -9.54 -15.45
C GLU A 308 -2.64 -10.97 -14.97
N ALA A 309 -1.81 -11.11 -13.94
CA ALA A 309 -1.45 -12.41 -13.39
C ALA A 309 -2.67 -13.14 -12.81
N LEU A 310 -3.58 -12.44 -12.13
CA LEU A 310 -4.84 -13.00 -11.65
C LEU A 310 -5.73 -13.49 -12.81
N ARG A 311 -5.90 -12.70 -13.86
CA ARG A 311 -6.72 -13.05 -15.04
C ARG A 311 -6.13 -14.23 -15.80
N VAL A 312 -4.81 -14.27 -16.00
CA VAL A 312 -4.15 -15.42 -16.63
C VAL A 312 -4.39 -16.68 -15.81
N THR A 313 -4.29 -16.62 -14.48
CA THR A 313 -4.61 -17.75 -13.59
C THR A 313 -6.05 -18.21 -13.76
N GLN A 314 -7.03 -17.31 -13.77
CA GLN A 314 -8.44 -17.63 -13.98
C GLN A 314 -8.67 -18.30 -15.34
N HIS A 315 -8.09 -17.77 -16.42
CA HIS A 315 -8.24 -18.31 -17.77
C HIS A 315 -7.63 -19.71 -17.92
N LEU A 316 -6.46 -19.96 -17.29
CA LEU A 316 -5.81 -21.25 -17.32
C LEU A 316 -6.55 -22.30 -16.48
N ALA A 317 -7.01 -21.91 -15.29
CA ALA A 317 -7.74 -22.81 -14.38
C ALA A 317 -9.17 -23.11 -14.88
N ALA A 318 -9.84 -22.12 -15.46
CA ALA A 318 -11.17 -22.20 -16.07
C ALA A 318 -12.18 -23.05 -15.26
N GLY A 319 -12.84 -24.01 -15.90
CA GLY A 319 -13.83 -24.90 -15.26
C GLY A 319 -13.26 -25.77 -14.12
N SER A 320 -11.94 -26.06 -14.11
CA SER A 320 -11.31 -26.81 -13.04
C SER A 320 -11.34 -26.06 -11.70
N MET A 321 -11.25 -24.74 -11.73
CA MET A 321 -11.34 -23.90 -10.53
C MET A 321 -12.80 -23.70 -10.09
N VAL A 322 -13.72 -23.55 -11.06
CA VAL A 322 -15.16 -23.39 -10.77
C VAL A 322 -15.75 -24.62 -10.10
N GLY A 323 -15.33 -25.81 -10.53
CA GLY A 323 -15.84 -27.10 -10.02
C GLY A 323 -14.94 -27.76 -8.97
N VAL A 324 -14.03 -27.02 -8.30
CA VAL A 324 -13.15 -27.59 -7.30
C VAL A 324 -13.97 -28.06 -6.08
N PRO A 325 -13.81 -29.33 -5.62
CA PRO A 325 -14.50 -29.82 -4.44
C PRO A 325 -13.92 -29.23 -3.16
N SER A 326 -14.73 -29.17 -2.08
CA SER A 326 -14.19 -28.91 -0.74
C SER A 326 -13.15 -29.95 -0.38
N PHE A 327 -12.09 -29.51 0.29
CA PHE A 327 -11.02 -30.42 0.72
C PHE A 327 -11.49 -31.46 1.74
N ALA A 328 -12.55 -31.17 2.50
CA ALA A 328 -13.17 -32.10 3.45
C ALA A 328 -13.69 -33.38 2.78
N GLU A 329 -14.06 -33.33 1.49
CA GLU A 329 -14.51 -34.51 0.75
C GLU A 329 -13.44 -35.60 0.62
N PHE A 330 -12.15 -35.27 0.82
CA PHE A 330 -11.05 -36.25 0.83
C PHE A 330 -10.94 -37.05 2.14
N ASP A 331 -11.70 -36.68 3.15
CA ASP A 331 -11.75 -37.38 4.43
C ASP A 331 -13.11 -38.11 4.61
N GLY A 332 -14.02 -38.04 3.63
CA GLY A 332 -15.33 -38.69 3.61
C GLY A 332 -15.45 -39.84 2.61
N ASP A 333 -16.68 -40.25 2.39
CA ASP A 333 -17.02 -41.40 1.50
C ASP A 333 -16.59 -41.20 0.06
N ASN A 334 -16.44 -39.95 -0.38
CA ASN A 334 -16.04 -39.59 -1.73
C ASN A 334 -14.52 -39.65 -1.98
N ALA A 335 -13.71 -39.87 -0.92
CA ALA A 335 -12.25 -39.81 -1.01
C ALA A 335 -11.65 -40.70 -2.09
N THR A 336 -12.11 -41.93 -2.21
CA THR A 336 -11.58 -42.90 -3.19
C THR A 336 -11.85 -42.46 -4.62
N ILE A 337 -13.09 -42.03 -4.91
CA ILE A 337 -13.46 -41.60 -6.28
C ILE A 337 -12.79 -40.30 -6.66
N LEU A 338 -12.66 -39.37 -5.71
CA LEU A 338 -11.95 -38.11 -5.96
C LEU A 338 -10.47 -38.32 -6.24
N ASN A 339 -9.81 -39.21 -5.48
CA ASN A 339 -8.42 -39.56 -5.72
C ASN A 339 -8.23 -40.18 -7.12
N GLN A 340 -9.16 -41.03 -7.57
CA GLN A 340 -9.11 -41.59 -8.92
C GLN A 340 -9.41 -40.59 -10.02
N ALA A 341 -10.42 -39.73 -9.81
CA ALA A 341 -10.90 -38.79 -10.83
C ALA A 341 -9.98 -37.58 -11.04
N LEU A 342 -9.26 -37.13 -9.98
CA LEU A 342 -8.50 -35.88 -10.00
C LEU A 342 -6.97 -36.07 -10.00
N THR A 343 -6.45 -37.27 -9.80
CA THR A 343 -5.01 -37.55 -9.90
C THR A 343 -4.58 -37.58 -11.36
N THR A 344 -3.44 -36.97 -11.64
CA THR A 344 -2.79 -36.95 -12.96
C THR A 344 -1.35 -37.42 -12.80
N ASP A 345 -0.63 -37.54 -13.92
CA ASP A 345 0.82 -37.79 -13.95
C ASP A 345 1.65 -36.66 -13.34
N ARG A 346 1.05 -35.46 -13.15
CA ARG A 346 1.72 -34.25 -12.69
C ARG A 346 1.36 -33.85 -11.25
N ALA A 347 0.24 -34.31 -10.72
CA ALA A 347 -0.20 -33.99 -9.38
C ALA A 347 -1.18 -34.99 -8.80
N THR A 348 -1.08 -35.25 -7.49
CA THR A 348 -2.13 -35.97 -6.76
C THR A 348 -3.41 -35.15 -6.70
N ALA A 349 -4.54 -35.83 -6.54
CA ALA A 349 -5.84 -35.16 -6.38
C ALA A 349 -5.82 -34.09 -5.27
N LYS A 350 -5.27 -34.43 -4.10
CA LYS A 350 -5.15 -33.49 -2.97
C LYS A 350 -4.29 -32.27 -3.31
N THR A 351 -3.15 -32.45 -3.96
CA THR A 351 -2.28 -31.31 -4.39
C THR A 351 -2.98 -30.44 -5.41
N ARG A 352 -3.65 -31.03 -6.38
CA ARG A 352 -4.43 -30.32 -7.40
C ARG A 352 -5.54 -29.48 -6.76
N THR A 353 -6.33 -30.08 -5.86
CA THR A 353 -7.44 -29.39 -5.19
C THR A 353 -6.94 -28.23 -4.36
N ARG A 354 -5.87 -28.41 -3.56
CA ARG A 354 -5.28 -27.33 -2.77
C ARG A 354 -4.82 -26.15 -3.64
N LEU A 355 -4.19 -26.42 -4.77
CA LEU A 355 -3.71 -25.36 -5.66
C LEU A 355 -4.85 -24.62 -6.35
N LEU A 356 -5.93 -25.33 -6.73
CA LEU A 356 -7.13 -24.71 -7.29
C LEU A 356 -7.90 -23.89 -6.26
N ASN A 357 -7.98 -24.33 -5.00
CA ASN A 357 -8.55 -23.58 -3.91
C ASN A 357 -7.75 -22.30 -3.63
N LEU A 358 -6.42 -22.38 -3.62
CA LEU A 358 -5.57 -21.19 -3.50
C LEU A 358 -5.80 -20.23 -4.68
N ALA A 359 -5.93 -20.74 -5.90
CA ALA A 359 -6.20 -19.93 -7.07
C ALA A 359 -7.57 -19.25 -6.99
N PHE A 360 -8.62 -19.97 -6.53
CA PHE A 360 -9.94 -19.42 -6.33
C PHE A 360 -9.92 -18.33 -5.25
N ASP A 361 -9.30 -18.59 -4.11
CA ASP A 361 -9.24 -17.64 -3.00
C ASP A 361 -8.49 -16.36 -3.37
N LEU A 362 -7.38 -16.45 -4.12
CA LEU A 362 -6.63 -15.29 -4.57
C LEU A 362 -7.35 -14.50 -5.68
N THR A 363 -8.02 -15.17 -6.62
CA THR A 363 -8.48 -14.53 -7.85
C THR A 363 -9.97 -14.24 -7.90
N SER A 364 -10.80 -14.99 -7.15
CA SER A 364 -12.26 -15.02 -7.34
C SER A 364 -13.07 -14.82 -6.05
N SER A 365 -12.47 -14.99 -4.88
CA SER A 365 -13.13 -14.76 -3.59
C SER A 365 -13.34 -13.27 -3.30
N GLY A 366 -14.16 -12.95 -2.31
CA GLY A 366 -14.30 -11.58 -1.79
C GLY A 366 -12.97 -11.01 -1.28
N PHE A 367 -12.15 -11.85 -0.66
CA PHE A 367 -10.78 -11.51 -0.23
C PHE A 367 -9.89 -11.16 -1.45
N GLY A 368 -9.83 -12.04 -2.44
CA GLY A 368 -9.00 -11.81 -3.63
C GLY A 368 -9.38 -10.51 -4.37
N GLN A 369 -10.68 -10.21 -4.48
CA GLN A 369 -11.16 -8.97 -5.07
C GLN A 369 -10.82 -7.73 -4.24
N ARG A 370 -10.88 -7.82 -2.90
CA ARG A 370 -10.40 -6.74 -2.02
C ARG A 370 -8.89 -6.53 -2.19
N GLN A 371 -8.12 -7.61 -2.33
CA GLN A 371 -6.68 -7.53 -2.56
C GLN A 371 -6.35 -6.84 -3.90
N LEU A 372 -7.12 -7.08 -4.94
CA LEU A 372 -6.97 -6.40 -6.23
C LEU A 372 -7.32 -4.91 -6.12
N MET A 373 -8.41 -4.57 -5.45
CA MET A 373 -8.78 -3.17 -5.19
C MET A 373 -7.72 -2.46 -4.35
N TYR A 374 -7.12 -3.15 -3.39
CA TYR A 374 -6.01 -2.61 -2.60
C TYR A 374 -4.86 -2.20 -3.51
N GLU A 375 -4.38 -3.08 -4.39
CA GLU A 375 -3.27 -2.73 -5.30
C GLU A 375 -3.59 -1.52 -6.17
N TYR A 376 -4.81 -1.38 -6.67
CA TYR A 376 -5.18 -0.23 -7.49
C TYR A 376 -5.26 1.08 -6.72
N TYR A 377 -5.69 1.07 -5.43
CA TYR A 377 -6.09 2.29 -4.73
C TYR A 377 -5.30 2.63 -3.47
N HIS A 378 -4.49 1.73 -2.94
CA HIS A 378 -3.72 1.98 -1.73
C HIS A 378 -2.72 3.14 -1.86
N GLY A 379 -2.20 3.33 -3.05
CA GLY A 379 -1.28 4.40 -3.40
C GLY A 379 -1.94 5.73 -3.78
N GLY A 380 -3.27 5.79 -3.85
CA GLY A 380 -4.05 6.90 -4.36
C GLY A 380 -4.77 6.58 -5.67
N ASP A 381 -5.35 7.58 -6.31
CA ASP A 381 -6.05 7.41 -7.59
C ASP A 381 -5.06 7.09 -8.73
N PRO A 382 -5.22 5.96 -9.46
CA PRO A 382 -4.29 5.56 -10.53
C PRO A 382 -4.13 6.62 -11.64
N MET A 383 -5.20 7.35 -11.97
CA MET A 383 -5.14 8.40 -12.98
C MET A 383 -4.26 9.56 -12.50
N ARG A 384 -4.37 9.96 -11.23
CA ARG A 384 -3.53 11.02 -10.65
C ARG A 384 -2.07 10.58 -10.54
N ILE A 385 -1.81 9.34 -10.15
CA ILE A 385 -0.44 8.80 -10.08
C ILE A 385 0.23 8.90 -11.45
N ARG A 386 -0.44 8.48 -12.52
CA ARG A 386 0.08 8.56 -13.89
C ARG A 386 0.26 10.00 -14.37
N ALA A 387 -0.70 10.88 -14.08
CA ALA A 387 -0.59 12.28 -14.42
C ALA A 387 0.61 12.97 -13.73
N GLN A 388 0.83 12.67 -12.44
CA GLN A 388 1.99 13.16 -11.69
C GLN A 388 3.32 12.60 -12.24
N HIS A 389 3.32 11.32 -12.64
CA HIS A 389 4.50 10.70 -13.25
C HIS A 389 4.84 11.39 -14.59
N TYR A 390 3.85 11.64 -15.45
CA TYR A 390 4.01 12.39 -16.69
C TYR A 390 4.56 13.80 -16.45
N GLN A 391 4.00 14.55 -15.50
CA GLN A 391 4.44 15.90 -15.19
C GLN A 391 5.90 15.99 -14.70
N ARG A 392 6.43 14.93 -14.14
CA ARG A 392 7.79 14.84 -13.61
C ARG A 392 8.77 14.12 -14.55
N ALA A 393 8.29 13.66 -15.71
CA ALA A 393 9.14 12.93 -16.66
C ALA A 393 10.21 13.85 -17.24
N ASP A 394 11.47 13.46 -17.13
CA ASP A 394 12.59 14.10 -17.82
C ASP A 394 12.75 13.50 -19.22
N LEU A 395 12.35 14.26 -20.22
CA LEU A 395 12.44 13.89 -21.64
C LEU A 395 13.43 14.80 -22.40
N GLN A 396 14.32 15.52 -21.71
CA GLN A 396 15.22 16.49 -22.31
C GLN A 396 16.07 15.88 -23.44
N ALA A 397 16.64 14.70 -23.22
CA ALA A 397 17.44 14.02 -24.24
C ALA A 397 16.63 13.66 -25.50
N GLY A 398 15.38 13.19 -25.31
CA GLY A 398 14.46 12.90 -26.41
C GLY A 398 14.10 14.16 -27.21
N ASN A 399 13.76 15.23 -26.51
CA ASN A 399 13.45 16.52 -27.15
C ASN A 399 14.65 17.07 -27.94
N GLN A 400 15.86 16.99 -27.41
CA GLN A 400 17.08 17.38 -28.12
C GLN A 400 17.33 16.53 -29.39
N MET A 401 16.95 15.24 -29.40
CA MET A 401 17.03 14.42 -30.62
C MET A 401 16.02 14.89 -31.67
N ILE A 402 14.79 15.20 -31.25
CA ILE A 402 13.75 15.73 -32.14
C ILE A 402 14.20 17.08 -32.74
N ASP A 403 14.68 18.00 -31.90
CA ASP A 403 15.15 19.31 -32.34
C ASP A 403 16.26 19.20 -33.38
N ARG A 404 17.22 18.28 -33.21
CA ARG A 404 18.27 18.02 -34.19
C ARG A 404 17.73 17.50 -35.52
N LEU A 405 16.73 16.61 -35.50
CA LEU A 405 16.12 16.08 -36.71
C LEU A 405 15.34 17.17 -37.48
N LEU A 406 14.59 17.99 -36.75
CA LEU A 406 13.87 19.15 -37.35
C LEU A 406 14.79 20.24 -37.90
N SER A 407 15.98 20.39 -37.30
CA SER A 407 16.98 21.36 -37.78
C SER A 407 17.74 20.90 -39.03
N ALA A 408 17.85 19.59 -39.24
CA ALA A 408 18.55 19.01 -40.39
C ALA A 408 17.83 19.30 -41.74
N ASP A 409 16.51 19.45 -41.73
CA ASP A 409 15.73 19.80 -42.94
C ASP A 409 15.98 21.24 -43.42
N ASN A 410 16.41 22.16 -42.54
CA ASN A 410 16.73 23.55 -42.90
C ASN A 410 18.11 23.69 -43.56
N ALA A 411 18.97 22.69 -43.47
CA ALA A 411 20.31 22.72 -44.10
C ALA A 411 20.29 22.29 -45.58
N ASN A 412 19.27 21.55 -46.02
CA ASN A 412 19.15 21.05 -47.40
C ASN A 412 18.33 21.96 -48.34
N THR A 413 17.85 23.13 -47.87
CA THR A 413 17.07 24.08 -48.72
C THR A 413 17.87 25.25 -49.24
N HIS A 414 19.20 25.23 -49.13
CA HIS A 414 20.12 26.26 -49.61
C HIS A 414 21.21 25.70 -50.56
N GLU A 415 20.83 24.82 -51.51
CA GLU A 415 21.62 24.62 -52.73
C GLU A 415 20.84 24.89 -53.98
#